data_e1912b6b71144547d744abc64c93cfed
#
_entry.id   e1912b6b71144547d744abc64c93cfed
#
_cell.length_a   1.000
_cell.length_b   1.000
_cell.length_c   1.000
_cell.angle_alpha   90.00
_cell.angle_beta   90.00
_cell.angle_gamma   90.00
#
_symmetry.space_group_name_H-M   'P 1'
#
loop_
_entity.id
_entity.type
_entity.pdbx_description
1 polymer ?
#
loop_
_entity_poly.entity_id
_entity_poly.type
_entity_poly.pdbx_seq_one_letter_code
_entity_poly.pdbx_strand_id
1 'polypeptide(L)'
;VSTYIGSEQFPSRLSTPDPIEFHSILRRMDDAGVEVVVMEVTAHALAQCRVAGLAYDVAAFTNFSQDHLDYFGTMERYLEAKLLLARQAKQMVVNVDDEHLALAVQQGRFLCPVKTVGIRARADIYAKNIEVDERGCNFLLCFHKRFRIPVQLRVPGIFNVYNSLVAAALCNAVGVDQDSIRRGLEAVRTIPGRIELLNTGTPYHVILDYAHSPDALENVLRAVRQTARARVI
;
A
#
# COMPACT_ATOMS: atom_id res chain seq x y z
N VAL A 1 -3.45 -11.30 -9.62
CA VAL A 1 -2.18 -11.01 -8.95
C VAL A 1 -1.05 -11.61 -9.78
N SER A 2 0.12 -10.99 -9.78
CA SER A 2 1.28 -11.46 -10.56
C SER A 2 2.55 -11.38 -9.71
N THR A 3 3.45 -12.32 -9.96
CA THR A 3 4.81 -12.30 -9.44
C THR A 3 5.75 -11.84 -10.55
N TYR A 4 6.67 -10.96 -10.23
CA TYR A 4 7.70 -10.47 -11.16
C TYR A 4 9.09 -10.87 -10.65
N ILE A 5 9.94 -11.36 -11.55
CA ILE A 5 11.36 -11.62 -11.29
C ILE A 5 12.12 -10.91 -12.43
N GLY A 6 12.70 -9.75 -12.12
CA GLY A 6 13.20 -8.85 -13.15
C GLY A 6 12.10 -8.41 -14.11
N SER A 7 12.27 -8.70 -15.40
CA SER A 7 11.27 -8.40 -16.46
C SER A 7 10.26 -9.54 -16.70
N GLU A 8 10.47 -10.71 -16.12
CA GLU A 8 9.57 -11.85 -16.29
C GLU A 8 8.35 -11.75 -15.37
N GLN A 9 7.17 -12.02 -15.92
CA GLN A 9 5.91 -12.02 -15.19
C GLN A 9 5.32 -13.42 -15.13
N PHE A 10 4.92 -13.83 -13.93
CA PHE A 10 4.27 -15.11 -13.67
C PHE A 10 2.89 -14.89 -13.06
N PRO A 11 1.85 -15.60 -13.52
CA PRO A 11 0.54 -15.54 -12.86
C PRO A 11 0.63 -16.13 -11.46
N SER A 12 0.05 -15.44 -10.49
CA SER A 12 -0.11 -15.96 -9.13
C SER A 12 -1.58 -16.23 -8.83
N ARG A 13 -1.87 -17.38 -8.23
CA ARG A 13 -3.24 -17.75 -7.83
C ARG A 13 -3.68 -17.03 -6.56
N LEU A 14 -2.74 -16.67 -5.71
CA LEU A 14 -2.98 -16.03 -4.41
C LEU A 14 -2.11 -14.78 -4.29
N SER A 15 -2.60 -13.76 -3.57
CA SER A 15 -1.81 -12.56 -3.25
C SER A 15 -0.56 -12.89 -2.44
N THR A 16 -0.66 -13.90 -1.55
CA THR A 16 0.48 -14.51 -0.86
C THR A 16 0.44 -16.00 -1.16
N PRO A 17 1.39 -16.56 -1.93
CA PRO A 17 1.42 -17.97 -2.32
C PRO A 17 1.47 -18.94 -1.14
N ASP A 18 1.22 -20.22 -1.41
CA ASP A 18 1.42 -21.29 -0.42
C ASP A 18 2.90 -21.46 -0.09
N PRO A 19 3.26 -22.02 1.09
CA PRO A 19 4.64 -22.03 1.59
C PRO A 19 5.64 -22.62 0.62
N ILE A 20 5.32 -23.75 -0.02
CA ILE A 20 6.24 -24.43 -0.95
C ILE A 20 6.47 -23.59 -2.21
N GLU A 21 5.39 -23.09 -2.80
CA GLU A 21 5.46 -22.21 -3.99
C GLU A 21 6.22 -20.93 -3.65
N PHE A 22 5.92 -20.35 -2.48
CA PHE A 22 6.53 -19.10 -2.04
C PHE A 22 8.05 -19.23 -1.87
N HIS A 23 8.53 -20.25 -1.16
CA HIS A 23 9.97 -20.49 -1.01
C HIS A 23 10.67 -20.85 -2.33
N SER A 24 9.98 -21.52 -3.24
CA SER A 24 10.47 -21.76 -4.60
C SER A 24 10.64 -20.46 -5.40
N ILE A 25 9.68 -19.53 -5.26
CA ILE A 25 9.76 -18.19 -5.88
C ILE A 25 10.95 -17.41 -5.30
N LEU A 26 11.12 -17.38 -3.97
CA LEU A 26 12.24 -16.69 -3.33
C LEU A 26 13.60 -17.28 -3.78
N ARG A 27 13.69 -18.60 -3.92
CA ARG A 27 14.91 -19.23 -4.43
C ARG A 27 15.21 -18.79 -5.86
N ARG A 28 14.20 -18.73 -6.73
CA ARG A 28 14.35 -18.24 -8.10
C ARG A 28 14.77 -16.77 -8.15
N MET A 29 14.25 -15.94 -7.22
CA MET A 29 14.64 -14.54 -7.09
C MET A 29 16.12 -14.43 -6.68
N ASP A 30 16.56 -15.23 -5.72
CA ASP A 30 17.96 -15.29 -5.27
C ASP A 30 18.89 -15.72 -6.42
N ASP A 31 18.55 -16.81 -7.12
CA ASP A 31 19.30 -17.30 -8.29
C ASP A 31 19.38 -16.26 -9.42
N ALA A 32 18.37 -15.38 -9.55
CA ALA A 32 18.33 -14.28 -10.51
C ALA A 32 19.03 -12.99 -10.02
N GLY A 33 19.62 -13.00 -8.83
CA GLY A 33 20.31 -11.85 -8.24
C GLY A 33 19.40 -10.70 -7.82
N VAL A 34 18.16 -10.99 -7.41
CA VAL A 34 17.22 -9.98 -6.91
C VAL A 34 17.70 -9.49 -5.54
N GLU A 35 17.96 -8.20 -5.44
CA GLU A 35 18.42 -7.57 -4.18
C GLU A 35 17.28 -7.13 -3.26
N VAL A 36 16.12 -6.81 -3.83
CA VAL A 36 14.96 -6.30 -3.08
C VAL A 36 13.70 -7.05 -3.48
N VAL A 37 13.01 -7.62 -2.51
CA VAL A 37 11.71 -8.27 -2.70
C VAL A 37 10.62 -7.41 -2.06
N VAL A 38 9.60 -7.06 -2.85
CA VAL A 38 8.39 -6.37 -2.38
C VAL A 38 7.21 -7.31 -2.55
N MET A 39 6.44 -7.53 -1.50
CA MET A 39 5.32 -8.47 -1.55
C MET A 39 4.13 -8.02 -0.73
N GLU A 40 2.95 -8.49 -1.10
CA GLU A 40 1.75 -8.41 -0.29
C GLU A 40 1.70 -9.58 0.70
N VAL A 41 1.39 -9.28 1.96
CA VAL A 41 1.20 -10.29 3.01
C VAL A 41 -0.22 -10.19 3.54
N THR A 42 -1.06 -11.17 3.19
CA THR A 42 -2.46 -11.21 3.62
C THR A 42 -2.60 -11.69 5.06
N ALA A 43 -3.67 -11.28 5.76
CA ALA A 43 -3.96 -11.77 7.11
C ALA A 43 -4.15 -13.30 7.14
N HIS A 44 -4.74 -13.88 6.08
CA HIS A 44 -4.85 -15.33 5.93
C HIS A 44 -3.49 -16.02 5.88
N ALA A 45 -2.54 -15.45 5.11
CA ALA A 45 -1.19 -16.00 5.02
C ALA A 45 -0.46 -15.99 6.36
N LEU A 46 -0.66 -14.93 7.16
CA LEU A 46 -0.11 -14.84 8.52
C LEU A 46 -0.77 -15.88 9.44
N ALA A 47 -2.10 -15.93 9.47
CA ALA A 47 -2.85 -16.88 10.31
C ALA A 47 -2.56 -18.34 9.94
N GLN A 48 -2.30 -18.62 8.67
CA GLN A 48 -1.98 -19.95 8.15
C GLN A 48 -0.48 -20.24 8.09
N CYS A 49 0.35 -19.39 8.69
CA CYS A 49 1.81 -19.55 8.73
C CYS A 49 2.48 -19.67 7.34
N ARG A 50 1.87 -19.16 6.26
CA ARG A 50 2.42 -19.29 4.90
C ARG A 50 3.76 -18.57 4.72
N VAL A 51 3.99 -17.53 5.51
CA VAL A 51 5.22 -16.71 5.52
C VAL A 51 6.06 -16.93 6.78
N ALA A 52 5.83 -18.03 7.49
CA ALA A 52 6.60 -18.35 8.69
C ALA A 52 8.09 -18.53 8.35
N GLY A 53 8.96 -18.07 9.25
CA GLY A 53 10.42 -18.15 9.08
C GLY A 53 11.02 -16.99 8.25
N LEU A 54 10.20 -16.11 7.69
CA LEU A 54 10.72 -14.90 7.06
C LEU A 54 11.01 -13.79 8.07
N ALA A 55 12.02 -12.99 7.78
CA ALA A 55 12.32 -11.74 8.44
C ALA A 55 12.25 -10.58 7.42
N TYR A 56 11.35 -9.64 7.66
CA TYR A 56 11.20 -8.47 6.81
C TYR A 56 12.07 -7.33 7.34
N ASP A 57 12.82 -6.65 6.48
CA ASP A 57 13.56 -5.45 6.87
C ASP A 57 12.60 -4.33 7.27
N VAL A 58 11.50 -4.19 6.52
CA VAL A 58 10.41 -3.28 6.83
C VAL A 58 9.09 -3.85 6.33
N ALA A 59 8.02 -3.66 7.09
CA ALA A 59 6.67 -4.00 6.67
C ALA A 59 5.72 -2.81 6.89
N ALA A 60 4.55 -2.81 6.24
CA ALA A 60 3.63 -1.70 6.35
C ALA A 60 2.17 -2.14 6.54
N PHE A 61 1.42 -1.31 7.27
CA PHE A 61 -0.04 -1.30 7.28
C PHE A 61 -0.54 -0.03 6.62
N THR A 62 -1.23 -0.19 5.49
CA THR A 62 -1.78 0.92 4.70
C THR A 62 -3.08 1.45 5.28
N ASN A 63 -3.98 0.55 5.65
CA ASN A 63 -5.27 0.79 6.29
C ASN A 63 -5.78 -0.49 6.96
N PHE A 64 -6.82 -0.34 7.78
CA PHE A 64 -7.53 -1.44 8.41
C PHE A 64 -9.03 -1.15 8.39
N SER A 65 -9.73 -1.78 7.48
CA SER A 65 -11.20 -1.69 7.36
C SER A 65 -11.83 -3.08 7.44
N GLN A 66 -13.13 -3.12 7.57
CA GLN A 66 -13.88 -4.37 7.66
C GLN A 66 -13.68 -5.21 6.40
N ASP A 67 -13.09 -6.40 6.58
CA ASP A 67 -12.92 -7.41 5.55
C ASP A 67 -12.74 -8.78 6.23
N HIS A 68 -12.96 -9.86 5.48
CA HIS A 68 -12.65 -11.24 5.90
C HIS A 68 -13.28 -11.67 7.25
N LEU A 69 -14.42 -11.08 7.66
CA LEU A 69 -15.10 -11.46 8.90
C LEU A 69 -15.73 -12.84 8.83
N ASP A 70 -16.00 -13.35 7.64
CA ASP A 70 -16.38 -14.75 7.39
C ASP A 70 -15.32 -15.75 7.91
N TYR A 71 -14.05 -15.38 7.85
CA TYR A 71 -12.93 -16.20 8.33
C TYR A 71 -12.52 -15.87 9.76
N PHE A 72 -12.35 -14.58 10.08
CA PHE A 72 -11.84 -14.14 11.40
C PHE A 72 -12.92 -13.96 12.45
N GLY A 73 -14.17 -13.82 12.04
CA GLY A 73 -15.34 -13.64 12.92
C GLY A 73 -15.46 -12.23 13.50
N THR A 74 -14.39 -11.59 13.94
CA THR A 74 -14.39 -10.25 14.54
C THR A 74 -13.23 -9.39 14.02
N MET A 75 -13.43 -8.07 14.04
CA MET A 75 -12.38 -7.10 13.69
C MET A 75 -11.14 -7.26 14.58
N GLU A 76 -11.32 -7.57 15.87
CA GLU A 76 -10.21 -7.76 16.79
C GLU A 76 -9.35 -8.96 16.38
N ARG A 77 -9.95 -10.13 16.09
CA ARG A 77 -9.21 -11.31 15.62
C ARG A 77 -8.53 -11.06 14.28
N TYR A 78 -9.17 -10.28 13.41
CA TYR A 78 -8.57 -9.87 12.14
C TYR A 78 -7.35 -8.99 12.35
N LEU A 79 -7.43 -8.01 13.27
CA LEU A 79 -6.30 -7.16 13.63
C LEU A 79 -5.16 -7.98 14.28
N GLU A 80 -5.47 -8.90 15.19
CA GLU A 80 -4.48 -9.80 15.80
C GLU A 80 -3.72 -10.60 14.74
N ALA A 81 -4.44 -11.16 13.77
CA ALA A 81 -3.80 -11.89 12.67
C ALA A 81 -2.85 -10.98 11.85
N LYS A 82 -3.26 -9.74 11.55
CA LYS A 82 -2.40 -8.77 10.84
C LYS A 82 -1.16 -8.39 11.68
N LEU A 83 -1.31 -8.22 13.00
CA LEU A 83 -0.22 -7.86 13.91
C LEU A 83 0.88 -8.94 14.00
N LEU A 84 0.62 -10.17 13.56
CA LEU A 84 1.67 -11.21 13.43
C LEU A 84 2.79 -10.76 12.48
N LEU A 85 2.50 -9.89 11.51
CA LEU A 85 3.52 -9.34 10.61
C LEU A 85 4.58 -8.53 11.37
N ALA A 86 4.17 -7.78 12.39
CA ALA A 86 5.10 -6.99 13.21
C ALA A 86 6.11 -7.85 14.01
N ARG A 87 5.79 -9.12 14.24
CA ARG A 87 6.72 -10.07 14.89
C ARG A 87 7.84 -10.54 13.96
N GLN A 88 7.65 -10.38 12.65
CA GLN A 88 8.57 -10.82 11.62
C GLN A 88 9.28 -9.63 10.94
N ALA A 89 8.98 -8.39 11.34
CA ALA A 89 9.56 -7.19 10.77
C ALA A 89 10.52 -6.51 11.73
N LYS A 90 11.66 -6.02 11.21
CA LYS A 90 12.59 -5.19 11.98
C LYS A 90 12.02 -3.80 12.28
N GLN A 91 11.12 -3.31 11.41
CA GLN A 91 10.43 -2.03 11.54
C GLN A 91 9.07 -2.09 10.84
N MET A 92 8.09 -1.35 11.39
CA MET A 92 6.79 -1.15 10.76
C MET A 92 6.61 0.28 10.26
N VAL A 93 5.90 0.42 9.14
CA VAL A 93 5.30 1.67 8.65
C VAL A 93 3.79 1.59 8.86
N VAL A 94 3.20 2.56 9.54
CA VAL A 94 1.78 2.50 9.92
C VAL A 94 1.08 3.81 9.56
N ASN A 95 -0.03 3.71 8.82
CA ASN A 95 -0.91 4.86 8.56
C ASN A 95 -1.74 5.17 9.81
N VAL A 96 -1.43 6.31 10.46
CA VAL A 96 -2.11 6.75 11.70
C VAL A 96 -3.33 7.65 11.45
N ASP A 97 -3.72 7.86 10.22
CA ASP A 97 -5.03 8.42 9.88
C ASP A 97 -6.13 7.35 9.90
N ASP A 98 -5.76 6.08 9.96
CA ASP A 98 -6.64 4.97 10.27
C ASP A 98 -6.77 4.84 11.79
N GLU A 99 -8.00 4.94 12.30
CA GLU A 99 -8.27 4.99 13.74
C GLU A 99 -7.86 3.71 14.49
N HIS A 100 -8.09 2.55 13.88
CA HIS A 100 -7.73 1.26 14.48
C HIS A 100 -6.20 1.11 14.57
N LEU A 101 -5.49 1.49 13.51
CA LEU A 101 -4.04 1.42 13.46
C LEU A 101 -3.41 2.46 14.39
N ALA A 102 -3.96 3.68 14.45
CA ALA A 102 -3.53 4.71 15.40
C ALA A 102 -3.66 4.24 16.85
N LEU A 103 -4.82 3.63 17.19
CA LEU A 103 -5.05 3.06 18.52
C LEU A 103 -4.06 1.93 18.82
N ALA A 104 -3.79 1.03 17.87
CA ALA A 104 -2.83 -0.05 18.04
C ALA A 104 -1.39 0.48 18.29
N VAL A 105 -1.00 1.58 17.63
CA VAL A 105 0.28 2.27 17.89
C VAL A 105 0.30 2.85 19.30
N GLN A 106 -0.74 3.58 19.71
CA GLN A 106 -0.84 4.18 21.05
C GLN A 106 -0.80 3.13 22.16
N GLN A 107 -1.42 1.98 21.95
CA GLN A 107 -1.44 0.84 22.87
C GLN A 107 -0.14 0.02 22.89
N GLY A 108 0.85 0.35 22.06
CA GLY A 108 2.13 -0.37 21.99
C GLY A 108 2.00 -1.81 21.48
N ARG A 109 1.00 -2.09 20.62
CA ARG A 109 0.75 -3.46 20.11
C ARG A 109 1.79 -3.94 19.09
N PHE A 110 2.63 -3.05 18.58
CA PHE A 110 3.72 -3.39 17.67
C PHE A 110 4.98 -3.76 18.46
N LEU A 111 5.57 -4.92 18.18
CA LEU A 111 6.74 -5.43 18.88
C LEU A 111 8.08 -4.96 18.30
N CYS A 112 8.03 -4.05 17.33
CA CYS A 112 9.20 -3.46 16.69
C CYS A 112 9.01 -1.94 16.55
N PRO A 113 10.06 -1.17 16.22
CA PRO A 113 9.96 0.27 15.96
C PRO A 113 8.91 0.60 14.90
N VAL A 114 8.13 1.64 15.13
CA VAL A 114 7.08 2.10 14.21
C VAL A 114 7.47 3.46 13.64
N LYS A 115 7.39 3.60 12.32
CA LYS A 115 7.34 4.86 11.58
C LYS A 115 5.90 5.14 11.19
N THR A 116 5.43 6.32 11.48
CA THR A 116 4.05 6.71 11.18
C THR A 116 3.96 7.50 9.89
N VAL A 117 2.89 7.24 9.12
CA VAL A 117 2.52 8.06 7.97
C VAL A 117 1.10 8.59 8.14
N GLY A 118 0.81 9.77 7.58
CA GLY A 118 -0.52 10.37 7.66
C GLY A 118 -0.60 11.71 6.91
N ILE A 119 -1.82 12.17 6.70
CA ILE A 119 -2.13 13.47 6.09
C ILE A 119 -2.79 14.37 7.13
N ARG A 120 -3.69 13.81 7.94
CA ARG A 120 -4.49 14.53 8.94
C ARG A 120 -3.84 14.50 10.33
N ALA A 121 -3.40 13.34 10.75
CA ALA A 121 -2.73 13.15 12.03
C ALA A 121 -1.26 13.60 11.98
N ARG A 122 -0.70 13.89 13.14
CA ARG A 122 0.74 14.13 13.26
C ARG A 122 1.49 12.80 13.04
N ALA A 123 2.33 12.77 12.03
CA ALA A 123 3.07 11.58 11.62
C ALA A 123 4.54 11.90 11.33
N ASP A 124 5.39 10.87 11.26
CA ASP A 124 6.80 10.98 10.91
C ASP A 124 6.99 11.39 9.44
N ILE A 125 6.17 10.84 8.56
CA ILE A 125 6.16 11.15 7.14
C ILE A 125 4.73 11.55 6.77
N TYR A 126 4.58 12.68 6.13
CA TYR A 126 3.27 13.25 5.86
C TYR A 126 3.25 14.08 4.56
N ALA A 127 2.05 14.34 4.03
CA ALA A 127 1.86 15.21 2.88
C ALA A 127 1.24 16.55 3.28
N LYS A 128 1.65 17.62 2.57
CA LYS A 128 1.06 18.97 2.64
C LYS A 128 0.75 19.49 1.25
N ASN A 129 -0.06 20.57 1.20
CA ASN A 129 -0.41 21.25 -0.04
C ASN A 129 -0.89 20.27 -1.11
N ILE A 130 -1.84 19.42 -0.72
CA ILE A 130 -2.36 18.35 -1.59
C ILE A 130 -3.39 18.94 -2.53
N GLU A 131 -3.13 18.77 -3.82
CA GLU A 131 -4.06 19.10 -4.90
C GLU A 131 -4.35 17.80 -5.67
N VAL A 132 -5.62 17.49 -5.85
CA VAL A 132 -6.08 16.28 -6.55
C VAL A 132 -6.95 16.71 -7.73
N ASP A 133 -6.61 16.23 -8.92
CA ASP A 133 -7.40 16.40 -10.12
C ASP A 133 -7.54 15.10 -10.91
N GLU A 134 -8.13 15.14 -12.10
CA GLU A 134 -8.33 13.99 -12.98
C GLU A 134 -7.01 13.43 -13.56
N ARG A 135 -5.92 14.19 -13.50
CA ARG A 135 -4.61 13.85 -14.05
C ARG A 135 -3.68 13.25 -13.01
N GLY A 136 -3.99 13.48 -11.71
CA GLY A 136 -3.17 12.96 -10.64
C GLY A 136 -3.23 13.76 -9.34
N CYS A 137 -2.13 13.74 -8.59
CA CYS A 137 -2.03 14.43 -7.30
C CYS A 137 -0.70 15.18 -7.23
N ASN A 138 -0.75 16.47 -6.85
CA ASN A 138 0.43 17.24 -6.49
C ASN A 138 0.47 17.42 -4.97
N PHE A 139 1.61 17.21 -4.36
CA PHE A 139 1.77 17.43 -2.93
C PHE A 139 3.24 17.61 -2.53
N LEU A 140 3.43 18.10 -1.32
CA LEU A 140 4.73 18.19 -0.69
C LEU A 140 4.91 17.01 0.26
N LEU A 141 5.77 16.06 -0.11
CA LEU A 141 6.17 14.93 0.73
C LEU A 141 7.15 15.42 1.80
N CYS A 142 6.83 15.22 3.06
CA CYS A 142 7.60 15.70 4.20
C CYS A 142 8.11 14.55 5.05
N PHE A 143 9.42 14.47 5.26
CA PHE A 143 10.09 13.53 6.18
C PHE A 143 10.46 14.26 7.47
N HIS A 144 9.74 14.06 8.55
CA HIS A 144 9.93 14.82 9.79
C HIS A 144 10.14 16.32 9.49
N LYS A 145 10.83 17.07 10.30
CA LYS A 145 11.09 18.51 10.08
C LYS A 145 12.22 18.81 9.08
N ARG A 146 12.85 17.79 8.47
CA ARG A 146 14.14 17.96 7.77
C ARG A 146 14.05 18.10 6.26
N PHE A 147 13.19 17.33 5.60
CA PHE A 147 13.15 17.28 4.15
C PHE A 147 11.74 17.44 3.60
N ARG A 148 11.62 18.21 2.54
CA ARG A 148 10.38 18.45 1.82
C ARG A 148 10.64 18.30 0.34
N ILE A 149 9.89 17.43 -0.30
CA ILE A 149 10.08 17.07 -1.70
C ILE A 149 8.75 17.29 -2.42
N PRO A 150 8.69 18.16 -3.43
CA PRO A 150 7.51 18.25 -4.29
C PRO A 150 7.38 16.95 -5.09
N VAL A 151 6.19 16.37 -5.12
CA VAL A 151 5.86 15.14 -5.84
C VAL A 151 4.65 15.39 -6.72
N GLN A 152 4.75 14.96 -7.97
CA GLN A 152 3.68 14.97 -8.95
C GLN A 152 3.32 13.53 -9.34
N LEU A 153 2.27 12.98 -8.75
CA LEU A 153 1.72 11.68 -9.14
C LEU A 153 0.86 11.83 -10.39
N ARG A 154 0.92 10.82 -11.25
CA ARG A 154 0.07 10.71 -12.45
C ARG A 154 -1.15 9.81 -12.23
N VAL A 155 -1.37 9.37 -11.00
CA VAL A 155 -2.53 8.56 -10.59
C VAL A 155 -3.40 9.40 -9.67
N PRO A 156 -4.70 9.56 -9.96
CA PRO A 156 -5.61 10.41 -9.21
C PRO A 156 -6.07 9.76 -7.90
N GLY A 157 -6.64 10.56 -7.01
CA GLY A 157 -7.26 10.11 -5.78
C GLY A 157 -6.37 10.25 -4.54
N ILE A 158 -6.99 10.77 -3.47
CA ILE A 158 -6.31 11.03 -2.18
C ILE A 158 -5.68 9.76 -1.57
N PHE A 159 -6.28 8.58 -1.81
CA PHE A 159 -5.73 7.32 -1.33
C PHE A 159 -4.38 6.99 -1.99
N ASN A 160 -4.10 7.48 -3.21
CA ASN A 160 -2.79 7.33 -3.84
C ASN A 160 -1.73 8.23 -3.19
N VAL A 161 -2.13 9.34 -2.58
CA VAL A 161 -1.23 10.11 -1.71
C VAL A 161 -0.84 9.28 -0.49
N TYR A 162 -1.80 8.62 0.19
CA TYR A 162 -1.50 7.69 1.31
C TYR A 162 -0.60 6.54 0.87
N ASN A 163 -0.90 5.90 -0.26
CA ASN A 163 -0.07 4.82 -0.81
C ASN A 163 1.37 5.31 -1.08
N SER A 164 1.52 6.54 -1.58
CA SER A 164 2.84 7.15 -1.83
C SER A 164 3.60 7.45 -0.54
N LEU A 165 2.91 7.89 0.52
CA LEU A 165 3.52 8.08 1.85
C LEU A 165 4.07 6.75 2.40
N VAL A 166 3.28 5.68 2.29
CA VAL A 166 3.71 4.34 2.72
C VAL A 166 4.89 3.86 1.89
N ALA A 167 4.82 3.97 0.56
CA ALA A 167 5.90 3.57 -0.34
C ALA A 167 7.20 4.36 -0.06
N ALA A 168 7.09 5.68 0.12
CA ALA A 168 8.22 6.54 0.48
C ALA A 168 8.84 6.15 1.83
N ALA A 169 7.99 5.82 2.82
CA ALA A 169 8.44 5.40 4.14
C ALA A 169 9.18 4.06 4.09
N LEU A 170 8.66 3.08 3.33
CA LEU A 170 9.30 1.78 3.12
C LEU A 170 10.66 1.94 2.43
N CYS A 171 10.72 2.68 1.33
CA CYS A 171 11.96 2.96 0.61
C CYS A 171 13.00 3.69 1.49
N ASN A 172 12.56 4.71 2.25
CA ASN A 172 13.44 5.42 3.17
C ASN A 172 13.97 4.51 4.29
N ALA A 173 13.18 3.57 4.79
CA ALA A 173 13.58 2.62 5.84
C ALA A 173 14.70 1.68 5.39
N VAL A 174 14.78 1.37 4.09
CA VAL A 174 15.85 0.53 3.50
C VAL A 174 16.97 1.36 2.85
N GLY A 175 17.00 2.67 3.10
CA GLY A 175 18.12 3.53 2.71
C GLY A 175 18.07 4.09 1.29
N VAL A 176 16.93 3.99 0.59
CA VAL A 176 16.75 4.63 -0.73
C VAL A 176 16.78 6.15 -0.54
N ASP A 177 17.54 6.85 -1.37
CA ASP A 177 17.63 8.31 -1.33
C ASP A 177 16.33 8.98 -1.79
N GLN A 178 16.14 10.21 -1.34
CA GLN A 178 14.90 10.94 -1.52
C GLN A 178 14.58 11.28 -2.98
N ASP A 179 15.61 11.53 -3.77
CA ASP A 179 15.44 11.87 -5.18
C ASP A 179 15.03 10.63 -6.00
N SER A 180 15.57 9.48 -5.66
CA SER A 180 15.14 8.17 -6.20
C SER A 180 13.71 7.85 -5.77
N ILE A 181 13.31 8.12 -4.52
CA ILE A 181 11.93 7.97 -4.06
C ILE A 181 11.00 8.85 -4.90
N ARG A 182 11.32 10.14 -5.08
CA ARG A 182 10.54 11.06 -5.89
C ARG A 182 10.38 10.54 -7.32
N ARG A 183 11.51 10.23 -7.99
CA ARG A 183 11.48 9.71 -9.37
C ARG A 183 10.64 8.43 -9.50
N GLY A 184 10.75 7.52 -8.53
CA GLY A 184 9.97 6.29 -8.53
C GLY A 184 8.47 6.55 -8.41
N LEU A 185 8.05 7.45 -7.53
CA LEU A 185 6.65 7.84 -7.38
C LEU A 185 6.10 8.51 -8.64
N GLU A 186 6.84 9.45 -9.23
CA GLU A 186 6.45 10.19 -10.43
C GLU A 186 6.47 9.32 -11.72
N ALA A 187 7.19 8.21 -11.71
CA ALA A 187 7.24 7.27 -12.84
C ALA A 187 5.96 6.43 -12.97
N VAL A 188 5.19 6.25 -11.89
CA VAL A 188 3.95 5.48 -11.91
C VAL A 188 2.89 6.20 -12.75
N ARG A 189 2.44 5.58 -13.84
CA ARG A 189 1.43 6.14 -14.74
C ARG A 189 0.05 5.56 -14.52
N THR A 190 -0.02 4.29 -14.17
CA THR A 190 -1.24 3.54 -13.90
C THR A 190 -0.92 2.41 -12.94
N ILE A 191 -1.90 2.00 -12.18
CA ILE A 191 -1.85 0.81 -11.34
C ILE A 191 -2.99 -0.09 -11.83
N PRO A 192 -2.71 -1.26 -12.44
CA PRO A 192 -3.73 -2.12 -13.00
C PRO A 192 -4.85 -2.43 -11.99
N GLY A 193 -6.10 -2.20 -12.38
CA GLY A 193 -7.27 -2.40 -11.54
C GLY A 193 -7.40 -1.42 -10.36
N ARG A 194 -6.75 -0.26 -10.38
CA ARG A 194 -6.88 0.80 -9.34
C ARG A 194 -7.15 2.16 -10.01
N ILE A 195 -8.43 2.56 -10.06
CA ILE A 195 -8.93 3.71 -10.84
C ILE A 195 -8.26 3.76 -12.24
N GLU A 196 -8.19 2.62 -12.85
CA GLU A 196 -7.59 2.48 -14.16
C GLU A 196 -8.54 3.03 -15.23
N LEU A 197 -8.13 4.11 -15.90
CA LEU A 197 -8.89 4.71 -16.97
C LEU A 197 -8.68 3.90 -18.25
N LEU A 198 -9.76 3.26 -18.71
CA LEU A 198 -9.73 2.48 -19.94
C LEU A 198 -9.99 3.39 -21.16
N ASN A 199 -9.11 3.30 -22.15
CA ASN A 199 -9.32 3.98 -23.43
C ASN A 199 -10.26 3.16 -24.31
N THR A 200 -11.54 3.50 -24.31
CA THR A 200 -12.59 2.81 -25.06
C THR A 200 -12.98 3.52 -26.35
N GLY A 201 -12.39 4.69 -26.65
CA GLY A 201 -12.78 5.52 -27.80
C GLY A 201 -14.18 6.13 -27.68
N THR A 202 -14.81 6.07 -26.51
CA THR A 202 -16.15 6.64 -26.22
C THR A 202 -16.07 8.06 -25.67
N PRO A 203 -17.15 8.88 -25.76
CA PRO A 203 -17.17 10.21 -25.19
C PRO A 203 -17.30 10.24 -23.66
N TYR A 204 -17.35 9.09 -23.02
CA TYR A 204 -17.39 8.93 -21.55
C TYR A 204 -16.18 8.13 -21.08
N HIS A 205 -15.78 8.36 -19.83
CA HIS A 205 -14.70 7.64 -19.20
C HIS A 205 -15.19 6.30 -18.65
N VAL A 206 -14.44 5.23 -18.89
CA VAL A 206 -14.62 3.93 -18.26
C VAL A 206 -13.48 3.71 -17.29
N ILE A 207 -13.82 3.45 -16.02
CA ILE A 207 -12.87 3.27 -14.94
C ILE A 207 -12.98 1.83 -14.43
N LEU A 208 -11.85 1.13 -14.38
CA LEU A 208 -11.73 -0.19 -13.78
C LEU A 208 -11.10 -0.06 -12.39
N ASP A 209 -11.76 -0.64 -11.38
CA ASP A 209 -11.22 -0.72 -10.03
C ASP A 209 -11.56 -2.06 -9.38
N TYR A 210 -10.70 -2.52 -8.48
CA TYR A 210 -10.85 -3.77 -7.75
C TYR A 210 -11.67 -3.61 -6.44
N ALA A 211 -12.26 -2.45 -6.18
CA ALA A 211 -13.07 -2.20 -4.99
C ALA A 211 -14.24 -3.19 -4.91
N HIS A 212 -14.28 -4.00 -3.87
CA HIS A 212 -15.30 -5.03 -3.64
C HIS A 212 -15.81 -5.07 -2.19
N SER A 213 -15.30 -4.21 -1.31
CA SER A 213 -15.87 -3.96 0.02
C SER A 213 -16.64 -2.64 0.04
N PRO A 214 -17.62 -2.45 0.95
CA PRO A 214 -18.38 -1.21 1.05
C PRO A 214 -17.50 0.03 1.19
N ASP A 215 -16.51 0.00 2.07
CA ASP A 215 -15.56 1.10 2.31
C ASP A 215 -14.71 1.40 1.07
N ALA A 216 -14.18 0.37 0.42
CA ALA A 216 -13.39 0.54 -0.79
C ALA A 216 -14.22 1.15 -1.93
N LEU A 217 -15.46 0.68 -2.13
CA LEU A 217 -16.36 1.20 -3.15
C LEU A 217 -16.74 2.67 -2.87
N GLU A 218 -17.04 3.00 -1.62
CA GLU A 218 -17.34 4.39 -1.23
C GLU A 218 -16.14 5.32 -1.52
N ASN A 219 -14.92 4.90 -1.17
CA ASN A 219 -13.71 5.68 -1.42
C ASN A 219 -13.46 5.90 -2.91
N VAL A 220 -13.64 4.87 -3.74
CA VAL A 220 -13.51 5.00 -5.21
C VAL A 220 -14.57 5.93 -5.78
N LEU A 221 -15.84 5.75 -5.40
CA LEU A 221 -16.94 6.60 -5.87
C LEU A 221 -16.75 8.06 -5.46
N ARG A 222 -16.30 8.33 -4.23
CA ARG A 222 -15.97 9.68 -3.77
C ARG A 222 -14.83 10.29 -4.58
N ALA A 223 -13.75 9.54 -4.83
CA ALA A 223 -12.62 10.02 -5.62
C ALA A 223 -13.04 10.35 -7.07
N VAL A 224 -13.79 9.45 -7.70
CA VAL A 224 -14.32 9.70 -9.07
C VAL A 224 -15.27 10.89 -9.07
N ARG A 225 -16.14 11.04 -8.07
CA ARG A 225 -17.10 12.15 -8.00
C ARG A 225 -16.45 13.51 -7.82
N GLN A 226 -15.30 13.58 -7.14
CA GLN A 226 -14.56 14.85 -6.99
C GLN A 226 -14.04 15.39 -8.33
N THR A 227 -13.74 14.52 -9.28
CA THR A 227 -13.19 14.89 -10.60
C THR A 227 -14.24 14.88 -11.72
N ALA A 228 -15.33 14.12 -11.56
CA ALA A 228 -16.36 13.98 -12.59
C ALA A 228 -17.20 15.25 -12.73
N ARG A 229 -17.29 15.78 -13.96
CA ARG A 229 -18.13 16.92 -14.32
C ARG A 229 -19.57 16.55 -14.69
N ALA A 230 -19.82 15.26 -14.90
CA ALA A 230 -21.10 14.71 -15.35
C ALA A 230 -21.59 13.58 -14.43
N ARG A 231 -22.55 12.81 -14.90
CA ARG A 231 -23.12 11.69 -14.18
C ARG A 231 -22.09 10.58 -13.99
N VAL A 232 -22.02 10.02 -12.79
CA VAL A 232 -21.29 8.78 -12.45
C VAL A 232 -22.31 7.65 -12.34
N ILE A 233 -22.04 6.55 -13.01
CA ILE A 233 -22.91 5.36 -13.07
C ILE A 233 -22.12 4.18 -12.56
#